data_563fa964c970cd9d4e1f3848a096c4a7
#
_entry.id   563fa964c970cd9d4e1f3848a096c4a7
#
_cell.length_a   1.000
_cell.length_b   1.000
_cell.length_c   1.000
_cell.angle_alpha   90.00
_cell.angle_beta   90.00
_cell.angle_gamma   90.00
#
_symmetry.space_group_name_H-M   'P 1'
#
loop_
_entity.id
_entity.type
_entity.pdbx_description
1 polymer ?
#
loop_
_entity_poly.entity_id
_entity_poly.type
_entity_poly.pdbx_seq_one_letter_code
_entity_poly.pdbx_strand_id
1 'polypeptide(L)'
;MLFRSRFRNGVQLYSDATRYVNPVLNSPIFTPARFPGFEGKLQYDDAVQRAQFNSVMGEEWHTVLTPRVGQPLVMTISQDAACGTLLPNGSPGHCNYYYAMNADGSCCLYILVDDAVFTGLLFPPTYPVSNQTIIGAAELSGDMTTKDITSFVFPDTYLFEGNPNYCCILGYHSFDYEPGATDTALPRFYVMNFSSWVNSDIFGTAFADITPLSHELSEIFNDPFVVFDGVTNATPWWLAPNGLCQNNLEDGDAVEGLPNSTYPMLVRGRVYHPQNEALLRSEEHTSELQSHSFISYAVFCLKKK
;
A
#
# COMPACT_ATOMS: atom_id res chain seq x y z
N MET A 1 13.71 -1.21 8.13
CA MET A 1 12.99 -0.47 9.18
C MET A 1 12.93 -1.31 10.45
N LEU A 2 13.32 -0.76 11.59
CA LEU A 2 13.28 -1.43 12.90
C LEU A 2 12.05 -0.95 13.65
N PHE A 3 11.10 -1.83 13.92
CA PHE A 3 9.98 -1.53 14.80
C PHE A 3 10.38 -1.82 16.24
N ARG A 4 10.23 -0.83 17.13
CA ARG A 4 10.43 -1.02 18.59
C ARG A 4 9.12 -0.76 19.29
N SER A 5 8.50 -1.80 19.86
CA SER A 5 7.42 -1.64 20.82
C SER A 5 7.88 -2.00 22.21
N ARG A 6 7.49 -1.22 23.22
CA ARG A 6 7.70 -1.58 24.63
C ARG A 6 6.46 -2.31 25.14
N PHE A 7 6.64 -3.53 25.62
CA PHE A 7 5.60 -4.24 26.37
C PHE A 7 5.52 -3.80 27.82
N ARG A 8 4.36 -4.06 28.47
CA ARG A 8 4.15 -3.85 29.89
C ARG A 8 5.23 -4.47 30.81
N ASN A 9 5.99 -5.45 30.34
CA ASN A 9 7.03 -6.16 31.07
C ASN A 9 8.44 -5.69 30.75
N GLY A 10 8.62 -4.54 30.12
CA GLY A 10 9.93 -4.04 29.74
C GLY A 10 10.62 -4.78 28.59
N VAL A 11 9.97 -5.76 27.99
CA VAL A 11 10.47 -6.44 26.79
C VAL A 11 10.20 -5.55 25.59
N GLN A 12 11.24 -5.26 24.84
CA GLN A 12 11.17 -4.46 23.61
C GLN A 12 10.98 -5.44 22.45
N LEU A 13 9.86 -5.33 21.72
CA LEU A 13 9.69 -6.05 20.47
C LEU A 13 10.26 -5.22 19.32
N TYR A 14 10.96 -5.93 18.48
CA TYR A 14 11.49 -5.40 17.25
C TYR A 14 10.86 -6.14 16.09
N SER A 15 10.27 -5.43 15.14
CA SER A 15 10.10 -5.94 13.81
C SER A 15 11.25 -5.41 12.96
N ASP A 16 12.11 -6.32 12.52
CA ASP A 16 13.27 -5.98 11.70
C ASP A 16 12.93 -6.18 10.23
N ALA A 17 12.66 -5.07 9.55
CA ALA A 17 12.34 -5.07 8.13
C ALA A 17 13.54 -5.41 7.24
N THR A 18 14.77 -5.32 7.75
CA THR A 18 15.98 -5.57 6.92
C THR A 18 16.03 -6.99 6.39
N ARG A 19 15.47 -7.97 7.12
CA ARG A 19 15.37 -9.37 6.67
C ARG A 19 14.46 -9.56 5.46
N TYR A 20 13.56 -8.61 5.19
CA TYR A 20 12.62 -8.66 4.07
C TYR A 20 13.12 -7.92 2.83
N VAL A 21 14.21 -7.15 2.92
CA VAL A 21 14.78 -6.43 1.78
C VAL A 21 15.05 -7.38 0.61
N ASN A 22 15.82 -8.45 0.85
CA ASN A 22 16.10 -9.41 -0.22
C ASN A 22 14.85 -10.13 -0.75
N PRO A 23 13.92 -10.62 0.08
CA PRO A 23 12.64 -11.12 -0.40
C PRO A 23 11.89 -10.12 -1.29
N VAL A 24 11.77 -8.86 -0.88
CA VAL A 24 11.10 -7.82 -1.70
C VAL A 24 11.81 -7.62 -3.03
N LEU A 25 13.14 -7.43 -3.04
CA LEU A 25 13.92 -7.22 -4.25
C LEU A 25 13.90 -8.43 -5.21
N ASN A 26 13.70 -9.63 -4.67
CA ASN A 26 13.59 -10.85 -5.47
C ASN A 26 12.16 -11.20 -5.87
N SER A 27 11.18 -10.40 -5.45
CA SER A 27 9.77 -10.58 -5.81
C SER A 27 9.51 -10.26 -7.29
N PRO A 28 8.37 -10.66 -7.85
CA PRO A 28 8.00 -10.32 -9.23
C PRO A 28 7.86 -8.82 -9.48
N ILE A 29 7.75 -7.99 -8.45
CA ILE A 29 7.74 -6.52 -8.57
C ILE A 29 9.04 -6.03 -9.23
N PHE A 30 10.20 -6.53 -8.78
CA PHE A 30 11.51 -6.10 -9.26
C PHE A 30 12.26 -7.15 -10.07
N THR A 31 11.86 -8.41 -10.00
CA THR A 31 12.48 -9.51 -10.73
C THR A 31 11.55 -9.97 -11.86
N PRO A 32 11.98 -9.86 -13.12
CA PRO A 32 11.15 -10.29 -14.24
C PRO A 32 10.71 -11.75 -14.13
N ALA A 33 9.41 -11.98 -14.22
CA ALA A 33 8.74 -13.26 -14.14
C ALA A 33 7.85 -13.50 -15.37
N ARG A 34 7.29 -14.69 -15.52
CA ARG A 34 6.33 -14.99 -16.58
C ARG A 34 4.93 -14.68 -16.09
N PHE A 35 4.21 -13.88 -16.86
CA PHE A 35 2.80 -13.61 -16.64
C PHE A 35 1.98 -14.25 -17.76
N PRO A 36 0.78 -14.79 -17.48
CA PRO A 36 -0.13 -15.27 -18.50
C PRO A 36 -0.41 -14.18 -19.55
N GLY A 37 -0.61 -14.58 -20.81
CA GLY A 37 -0.91 -13.65 -21.91
C GLY A 37 0.27 -12.84 -22.46
N PHE A 38 1.47 -12.92 -21.86
CA PHE A 38 2.63 -12.20 -22.32
C PHE A 38 3.76 -13.11 -22.76
N GLU A 39 4.42 -12.72 -23.85
CA GLU A 39 5.67 -13.36 -24.27
C GLU A 39 6.84 -12.84 -23.43
N GLY A 40 7.73 -13.76 -23.01
CA GLY A 40 8.91 -13.41 -22.25
C GLY A 40 8.69 -13.27 -20.75
N LYS A 41 9.47 -12.41 -20.11
CA LYS A 41 9.43 -12.12 -18.69
C LYS A 41 9.31 -10.62 -18.49
N LEU A 42 8.39 -10.22 -17.64
CA LEU A 42 8.10 -8.84 -17.26
C LEU A 42 8.23 -8.67 -15.76
N GLN A 43 8.40 -7.45 -15.30
CA GLN A 43 8.12 -7.09 -13.91
C GLN A 43 6.60 -7.03 -13.72
N TYR A 44 6.15 -7.11 -12.48
CA TYR A 44 4.73 -7.14 -12.14
C TYR A 44 4.00 -5.91 -12.70
N ASP A 45 4.48 -4.71 -12.38
CA ASP A 45 3.82 -3.47 -12.81
C ASP A 45 3.89 -3.27 -14.34
N ASP A 46 4.93 -3.77 -15.01
CA ASP A 46 4.98 -3.79 -16.47
C ASP A 46 3.87 -4.67 -17.06
N ALA A 47 3.62 -5.83 -16.44
CA ALA A 47 2.53 -6.71 -16.87
C ALA A 47 1.15 -6.08 -16.61
N VAL A 48 0.94 -5.45 -15.44
CA VAL A 48 -0.30 -4.75 -15.10
C VAL A 48 -0.58 -3.62 -16.10
N GLN A 49 0.38 -2.73 -16.29
CA GLN A 49 0.22 -1.58 -17.20
C GLN A 49 -0.03 -2.01 -18.65
N ARG A 50 0.65 -3.07 -19.11
CA ARG A 50 0.39 -3.64 -20.44
C ARG A 50 -0.99 -4.27 -20.55
N ALA A 51 -1.48 -4.92 -19.50
CA ALA A 51 -2.83 -5.47 -19.49
C ALA A 51 -3.89 -4.36 -19.53
N GLN A 52 -3.66 -3.27 -18.82
CA GLN A 52 -4.58 -2.12 -18.77
C GLN A 52 -4.61 -1.32 -20.10
N PHE A 53 -3.46 -1.11 -20.70
CA PHE A 53 -3.30 -0.16 -21.82
C PHE A 53 -2.84 -0.82 -23.12
N ASN A 54 -2.98 -2.12 -23.26
CA ASN A 54 -2.50 -2.90 -24.40
C ASN A 54 -2.89 -2.31 -25.77
N SER A 55 -4.09 -1.73 -25.89
CA SER A 55 -4.57 -1.15 -27.14
C SER A 55 -3.92 0.20 -27.51
N VAL A 56 -3.27 0.88 -26.57
CA VAL A 56 -2.71 2.22 -26.75
C VAL A 56 -1.19 2.27 -26.57
N MET A 57 -0.58 1.22 -26.06
CA MET A 57 0.86 1.14 -25.82
C MET A 57 1.55 0.35 -26.93
N GLY A 58 2.64 0.90 -27.46
CA GLY A 58 3.49 0.18 -28.39
C GLY A 58 4.22 -0.99 -27.73
N GLU A 59 4.66 -1.96 -28.53
CA GLU A 59 5.40 -3.14 -28.06
C GLU A 59 6.71 -2.81 -27.31
N GLU A 60 7.29 -1.64 -27.58
CA GLU A 60 8.54 -1.17 -26.96
C GLU A 60 8.35 -0.47 -25.62
N TRP A 61 7.10 -0.22 -25.21
CA TRP A 61 6.83 0.45 -23.94
C TRP A 61 6.95 -0.53 -22.77
N HIS A 62 7.68 -0.12 -21.74
CA HIS A 62 7.90 -0.90 -20.53
C HIS A 62 7.91 -0.02 -19.29
N THR A 63 7.25 -0.49 -18.23
CA THR A 63 7.41 0.03 -16.88
C THR A 63 8.47 -0.81 -16.16
N VAL A 64 9.69 -0.28 -16.08
CA VAL A 64 10.80 -0.99 -15.42
C VAL A 64 11.18 -0.28 -14.15
N LEU A 65 10.95 -0.95 -13.02
CA LEU A 65 11.35 -0.46 -11.71
C LEU A 65 12.80 -0.86 -11.41
N THR A 66 13.61 0.13 -11.07
CA THR A 66 15.00 -0.08 -10.62
C THR A 66 15.09 0.24 -9.14
N PRO A 67 15.06 -0.78 -8.24
CA PRO A 67 15.00 -0.53 -6.82
C PRO A 67 16.30 0.05 -6.27
N ARG A 68 16.18 1.02 -5.39
CA ARG A 68 17.23 1.55 -4.53
C ARG A 68 16.81 1.36 -3.08
N VAL A 69 17.64 0.77 -2.26
CA VAL A 69 17.37 0.58 -0.84
C VAL A 69 17.90 1.80 -0.07
N GLY A 70 16.98 2.54 0.56
CA GLY A 70 17.31 3.65 1.43
C GLY A 70 17.84 3.20 2.79
N GLN A 71 18.27 4.15 3.60
CA GLN A 71 18.71 3.87 4.97
C GLN A 71 17.55 3.37 5.84
N PRO A 72 17.80 2.42 6.75
CA PRO A 72 16.78 1.97 7.68
C PRO A 72 16.31 3.14 8.57
N LEU A 73 15.00 3.39 8.57
CA LEU A 73 14.36 4.37 9.43
C LEU A 73 13.66 3.68 10.60
N VAL A 74 13.51 4.36 11.71
CA VAL A 74 12.91 3.82 12.92
C VAL A 74 11.68 4.63 13.29
N MET A 75 10.50 4.01 13.24
CA MET A 75 9.28 4.56 13.81
C MET A 75 9.12 4.06 15.24
N THR A 76 8.88 4.96 16.18
CA THR A 76 8.64 4.62 17.58
C THR A 76 7.25 5.05 17.96
N ILE A 77 6.40 4.10 18.35
CA ILE A 77 5.03 4.35 18.78
C ILE A 77 4.95 4.16 20.29
N SER A 78 4.60 5.22 21.01
CA SER A 78 4.34 5.19 22.44
C SER A 78 2.87 4.84 22.68
N GLN A 79 2.60 4.07 23.73
CA GLN A 79 1.22 3.78 24.12
C GLN A 79 0.58 5.00 24.77
N ASP A 80 -0.71 5.21 24.50
CA ASP A 80 -1.50 6.22 25.19
C ASP A 80 -1.60 5.87 26.69
N ALA A 81 -1.54 6.88 27.55
CA ALA A 81 -1.67 6.72 29.00
C ALA A 81 -3.04 6.18 29.43
N ALA A 82 -4.08 6.45 28.62
CA ALA A 82 -5.43 5.94 28.86
C ALA A 82 -5.61 4.50 28.42
N CYS A 83 -4.67 3.94 27.68
CA CYS A 83 -4.79 2.57 27.15
C CYS A 83 -4.94 1.54 28.27
N GLY A 84 -5.98 0.70 28.13
CA GLY A 84 -6.33 -0.34 29.10
C GLY A 84 -6.99 0.17 30.38
N THR A 85 -7.47 1.41 30.38
CA THR A 85 -8.28 1.99 31.45
C THR A 85 -9.73 2.17 31.00
N LEU A 86 -10.67 2.34 31.92
CA LEU A 86 -12.00 2.82 31.61
C LEU A 86 -12.06 4.32 31.87
N LEU A 87 -12.60 5.04 30.90
CA LEU A 87 -12.87 6.45 31.01
C LEU A 87 -14.10 6.71 31.93
N PRO A 88 -14.31 7.93 32.46
CA PRO A 88 -15.45 8.25 33.31
C PRO A 88 -16.83 7.94 32.71
N ASN A 89 -16.95 7.94 31.39
CA ASN A 89 -18.14 7.57 30.65
C ASN A 89 -18.32 6.06 30.45
N GLY A 90 -17.41 5.24 30.99
CA GLY A 90 -17.44 3.78 30.87
C GLY A 90 -16.87 3.22 29.56
N SER A 91 -16.45 4.06 28.61
CA SER A 91 -15.76 3.58 27.40
C SER A 91 -14.30 3.19 27.68
N PRO A 92 -13.71 2.26 26.91
CA PRO A 92 -12.29 1.97 27.01
C PRO A 92 -11.47 3.18 26.59
N GLY A 93 -10.36 3.43 27.26
CA GLY A 93 -9.40 4.44 26.87
C GLY A 93 -8.71 4.08 25.56
N HIS A 94 -8.34 5.10 24.81
CA HIS A 94 -7.68 4.94 23.52
C HIS A 94 -6.32 4.23 23.66
N CYS A 95 -6.02 3.37 22.71
CA CYS A 95 -4.72 2.71 22.60
C CYS A 95 -4.13 3.01 21.23
N ASN A 96 -2.93 3.58 21.21
CA ASN A 96 -2.22 3.88 19.98
C ASN A 96 -1.85 2.63 19.19
N TYR A 97 -1.71 1.48 19.86
CA TYR A 97 -1.49 0.21 19.19
C TYR A 97 -1.96 -0.97 20.05
N TYR A 98 -2.24 -2.06 19.36
CA TYR A 98 -2.43 -3.38 19.92
C TYR A 98 -1.43 -4.34 19.30
N TYR A 99 -1.19 -5.48 19.93
CA TYR A 99 -0.43 -6.56 19.34
C TYR A 99 -1.12 -7.88 19.65
N ALA A 100 -1.00 -8.81 18.73
CA ALA A 100 -1.54 -10.14 18.88
C ALA A 100 -0.68 -11.17 18.14
N MET A 101 -0.93 -12.43 18.46
CA MET A 101 -0.46 -13.59 17.72
C MET A 101 -1.70 -14.31 17.20
N ASN A 102 -1.53 -15.14 16.18
CA ASN A 102 -2.61 -16.02 15.75
C ASN A 102 -3.14 -16.83 16.92
N ALA A 103 -4.45 -17.08 16.94
CA ALA A 103 -5.14 -17.72 18.05
C ALA A 103 -4.60 -19.12 18.37
N ASP A 104 -4.04 -19.81 17.39
CA ASP A 104 -3.43 -21.14 17.50
C ASP A 104 -1.95 -21.09 17.95
N GLY A 105 -1.39 -19.90 18.18
CA GLY A 105 0.01 -19.71 18.51
C GLY A 105 0.99 -19.95 17.38
N SER A 106 0.50 -20.19 16.15
CA SER A 106 1.33 -20.21 14.96
C SER A 106 1.90 -18.80 14.68
N CYS A 107 2.97 -18.72 13.91
CA CYS A 107 3.53 -17.44 13.50
C CYS A 107 2.38 -16.50 13.07
N CYS A 108 2.41 -15.27 13.27
CA CYS A 108 3.47 -14.38 13.66
C CYS A 108 2.91 -13.35 14.62
N LEU A 109 3.79 -12.69 15.33
CA LEU A 109 3.39 -11.50 16.07
C LEU A 109 3.09 -10.39 15.07
N TYR A 110 1.93 -9.79 15.17
CA TYR A 110 1.53 -8.61 14.39
C TYR A 110 1.12 -7.46 15.30
N ILE A 111 1.16 -6.27 14.75
CA ILE A 111 0.84 -5.03 15.45
C ILE A 111 -0.28 -4.32 14.70
N LEU A 112 -1.34 -3.97 15.44
CA LEU A 112 -2.39 -3.08 14.96
C LEU A 112 -2.09 -1.69 15.48
N VAL A 113 -1.96 -0.71 14.61
CA VAL A 113 -1.66 0.68 14.96
C VAL A 113 -2.84 1.56 14.57
N ASP A 114 -3.19 2.51 15.42
CA ASP A 114 -4.18 3.54 15.07
C ASP A 114 -3.65 4.36 13.88
N ASP A 115 -4.47 4.47 12.83
CA ASP A 115 -4.08 5.12 11.58
C ASP A 115 -3.66 6.56 11.77
N ALA A 116 -4.39 7.34 12.58
CA ALA A 116 -4.06 8.73 12.83
C ALA A 116 -2.71 8.88 13.55
N VAL A 117 -2.37 7.95 14.45
CA VAL A 117 -1.08 7.92 15.13
C VAL A 117 0.03 7.54 14.15
N PHE A 118 -0.20 6.54 13.32
CA PHE A 118 0.76 6.09 12.32
C PHE A 118 1.07 7.20 11.32
N THR A 119 0.03 7.77 10.73
CA THR A 119 0.13 8.84 9.74
C THR A 119 0.81 10.10 10.33
N GLY A 120 0.51 10.46 11.58
CA GLY A 120 1.20 11.56 12.26
C GLY A 120 2.69 11.32 12.54
N LEU A 121 3.15 10.06 12.55
CA LEU A 121 4.57 9.70 12.66
C LEU A 121 5.23 9.50 11.29
N LEU A 122 4.45 9.24 10.27
CA LEU A 122 4.92 9.02 8.91
C LEU A 122 5.15 10.34 8.17
N PHE A 123 4.14 11.22 8.14
CA PHE A 123 4.18 12.47 7.40
C PHE A 123 4.75 13.63 8.23
N PRO A 124 5.52 14.55 7.63
CA PRO A 124 5.92 15.76 8.28
C PRO A 124 4.69 16.68 8.52
N PRO A 125 4.53 17.26 9.72
CA PRO A 125 3.33 18.04 10.05
C PRO A 125 3.23 19.37 9.30
N THR A 126 4.34 19.93 8.90
CA THR A 126 4.41 21.22 8.20
C THR A 126 5.78 21.43 7.54
N TYR A 127 5.80 22.27 6.51
CA TYR A 127 7.04 22.81 5.97
C TYR A 127 7.66 23.85 6.95
N PRO A 128 9.00 23.91 7.17
CA PRO A 128 10.02 23.08 6.50
C PRO A 128 10.03 21.63 7.01
N VAL A 129 10.53 20.75 6.14
CA VAL A 129 10.66 19.32 6.42
C VAL A 129 11.39 19.06 7.73
N SER A 130 10.88 18.14 8.52
CA SER A 130 11.44 17.76 9.81
C SER A 130 11.92 16.31 9.78
N ASN A 131 13.09 16.04 10.35
CA ASN A 131 13.60 14.67 10.52
C ASN A 131 12.91 13.88 11.64
N GLN A 132 11.86 14.42 12.25
CA GLN A 132 11.12 13.76 13.33
C GLN A 132 10.07 12.78 12.80
N THR A 133 9.74 12.86 11.51
CA THR A 133 8.86 11.92 10.83
C THR A 133 9.65 11.06 9.85
N ILE A 134 9.05 9.95 9.45
CA ILE A 134 9.71 8.98 8.56
C ILE A 134 9.93 9.60 7.17
N ILE A 135 8.91 10.22 6.59
CA ILE A 135 9.00 10.88 5.28
C ILE A 135 9.98 12.04 5.35
N GLY A 136 9.84 12.92 6.32
CA GLY A 136 10.75 14.06 6.46
C GLY A 136 12.21 13.65 6.65
N ALA A 137 12.49 12.57 7.37
CA ALA A 137 13.85 12.02 7.48
C ALA A 137 14.36 11.48 6.15
N ALA A 138 13.50 10.79 5.37
CA ALA A 138 13.85 10.26 4.05
C ALA A 138 14.12 11.37 3.03
N GLU A 139 13.34 12.44 3.04
CA GLU A 139 13.55 13.60 2.19
C GLU A 139 14.85 14.33 2.52
N LEU A 140 15.10 14.59 3.80
CA LEU A 140 16.32 15.28 4.25
C LEU A 140 17.59 14.47 3.98
N SER A 141 17.52 13.15 4.00
CA SER A 141 18.65 12.28 3.61
C SER A 141 18.82 12.14 2.10
N GLY A 142 17.83 12.51 1.29
CA GLY A 142 17.78 12.28 -0.15
C GLY A 142 17.44 10.82 -0.52
N ASP A 143 16.94 10.05 0.43
CA ASP A 143 16.44 8.70 0.18
C ASP A 143 15.05 8.73 -0.48
N MET A 144 14.33 9.83 -0.32
CA MET A 144 13.08 10.13 -1.01
C MET A 144 13.24 11.40 -1.85
N THR A 145 12.89 11.34 -3.13
CA THR A 145 12.98 12.49 -4.04
C THR A 145 11.74 12.59 -4.92
N THR A 146 11.52 13.75 -5.53
CA THR A 146 10.40 13.97 -6.48
C THR A 146 10.52 13.18 -7.79
N LYS A 147 11.53 12.34 -7.94
CA LYS A 147 11.78 11.51 -9.13
C LYS A 147 11.60 10.02 -8.85
N ASP A 148 11.38 9.67 -7.60
CA ASP A 148 11.27 8.29 -7.14
C ASP A 148 9.84 8.02 -6.66
N ILE A 149 9.41 6.77 -6.75
CA ILE A 149 8.32 6.23 -5.94
C ILE A 149 8.96 5.62 -4.71
N THR A 150 8.54 6.03 -3.53
CA THR A 150 9.14 5.57 -2.27
C THR A 150 8.22 4.63 -1.53
N SER A 151 8.63 3.37 -1.36
CA SER A 151 7.87 2.37 -0.62
C SER A 151 8.42 2.18 0.80
N PHE A 152 7.55 2.41 1.79
CA PHE A 152 7.84 2.16 3.20
C PHE A 152 7.23 0.82 3.61
N VAL A 153 8.05 -0.22 3.68
CA VAL A 153 7.61 -1.58 4.00
C VAL A 153 7.76 -1.88 5.48
N PHE A 154 6.65 -2.20 6.12
CA PHE A 154 6.57 -2.54 7.54
C PHE A 154 6.09 -3.98 7.72
N PRO A 155 6.91 -4.89 8.29
CA PRO A 155 6.47 -6.26 8.48
C PRO A 155 5.37 -6.39 9.52
N ASP A 156 4.30 -7.12 9.20
CA ASP A 156 3.19 -7.47 10.08
C ASP A 156 2.64 -6.27 10.87
N THR A 157 2.54 -5.13 10.20
CA THR A 157 2.02 -3.89 10.77
C THR A 157 0.77 -3.48 10.01
N TYR A 158 -0.35 -3.46 10.69
CA TYR A 158 -1.66 -3.20 10.13
C TYR A 158 -2.29 -2.01 10.83
N LEU A 159 -3.09 -1.23 10.12
CA LEU A 159 -3.70 -0.04 10.71
C LEU A 159 -5.19 -0.28 10.97
N PHE A 160 -5.72 0.48 11.91
CA PHE A 160 -7.15 0.51 12.20
C PHE A 160 -7.62 1.96 12.39
N GLU A 161 -8.86 2.23 12.02
CA GLU A 161 -9.48 3.55 12.21
C GLU A 161 -10.25 3.60 13.54
N GLY A 162 -9.67 4.28 14.53
CA GLY A 162 -10.30 4.59 15.82
C GLY A 162 -10.73 3.39 16.68
N ASN A 163 -11.15 2.29 16.07
CA ASN A 163 -11.56 1.06 16.74
C ASN A 163 -10.87 -0.15 16.11
N PRO A 164 -10.09 -0.93 16.87
CA PRO A 164 -9.35 -2.08 16.35
C PRO A 164 -10.22 -3.20 15.77
N ASN A 165 -11.55 -3.17 16.01
CA ASN A 165 -12.48 -4.07 15.33
C ASN A 165 -12.76 -3.66 13.87
N TYR A 166 -12.38 -2.46 13.48
CA TYR A 166 -12.38 -1.98 12.09
C TYR A 166 -10.95 -2.04 11.53
N CYS A 167 -10.36 -3.20 11.58
CA CYS A 167 -9.09 -3.56 11.00
C CYS A 167 -9.37 -4.29 9.67
N CYS A 168 -8.51 -4.29 8.66
CA CYS A 168 -7.16 -3.75 8.71
C CYS A 168 -6.84 -3.05 7.40
N ILE A 169 -6.19 -1.90 7.50
CA ILE A 169 -5.51 -1.27 6.38
C ILE A 169 -4.11 -1.89 6.33
N LEU A 170 -3.75 -2.47 5.19
CA LEU A 170 -2.49 -3.20 5.00
C LEU A 170 -1.50 -2.41 4.17
N GLY A 171 -1.98 -1.42 3.45
CA GLY A 171 -1.23 -0.47 2.66
C GLY A 171 -2.09 0.74 2.35
N TYR A 172 -1.47 1.78 1.89
CA TYR A 172 -2.05 2.90 1.18
C TYR A 172 -0.95 3.64 0.42
N HIS A 173 -1.30 4.24 -0.70
CA HIS A 173 -0.42 5.18 -1.37
C HIS A 173 -0.89 6.62 -1.13
N SER A 174 0.05 7.54 -1.26
CA SER A 174 -0.18 8.97 -1.07
C SER A 174 1.03 9.75 -1.57
N PHE A 175 1.06 11.03 -1.24
CA PHE A 175 2.20 11.89 -1.51
C PHE A 175 2.40 12.89 -0.38
N ASP A 176 3.63 13.31 -0.16
CA ASP A 176 3.92 14.51 0.61
C ASP A 176 3.99 15.72 -0.31
N TYR A 177 3.45 16.82 0.14
CA TYR A 177 3.40 18.07 -0.61
C TYR A 177 4.21 19.14 0.08
N GLU A 178 5.20 19.66 -0.62
CA GLU A 178 5.92 20.83 -0.18
C GLU A 178 5.64 22.03 -1.08
N PRO A 179 5.24 23.17 -0.52
CA PRO A 179 5.12 24.40 -1.30
C PRO A 179 6.47 24.79 -1.88
N GLY A 180 6.47 25.56 -2.95
CA GLY A 180 7.68 26.14 -3.50
C GLY A 180 8.36 27.06 -2.49
N ALA A 181 9.68 27.19 -2.58
CA ALA A 181 10.47 28.04 -1.71
C ALA A 181 10.10 29.54 -1.82
N THR A 182 9.40 29.91 -2.89
CA THR A 182 8.84 31.24 -3.14
C THR A 182 7.50 31.09 -3.83
N ASP A 183 6.66 32.12 -3.84
CA ASP A 183 5.35 32.12 -4.53
C ASP A 183 5.43 31.81 -6.04
N THR A 184 6.61 31.89 -6.63
CA THR A 184 6.87 31.59 -8.05
C THR A 184 7.55 30.22 -8.25
N ALA A 185 8.02 29.57 -7.20
CA ALA A 185 8.61 28.27 -7.29
C ALA A 185 7.51 27.20 -7.40
N LEU A 186 7.73 26.18 -8.22
CA LEU A 186 6.79 25.08 -8.35
C LEU A 186 6.74 24.24 -7.06
N PRO A 187 5.57 23.76 -6.68
CA PRO A 187 5.45 22.83 -5.56
C PRO A 187 6.16 21.51 -5.89
N ARG A 188 6.53 20.79 -4.84
CA ARG A 188 7.16 19.47 -4.93
C ARG A 188 6.22 18.42 -4.40
N PHE A 189 6.13 17.32 -5.12
CA PHE A 189 5.33 16.17 -4.74
C PHE A 189 6.26 14.96 -4.60
N TYR A 190 6.14 14.29 -3.48
CA TYR A 190 6.93 13.11 -3.13
C TYR A 190 5.99 11.92 -3.02
N VAL A 191 5.89 11.13 -4.08
CA VAL A 191 4.97 9.99 -4.15
C VAL A 191 5.49 8.84 -3.30
N MET A 192 4.61 8.26 -2.51
CA MET A 192 4.96 7.18 -1.61
C MET A 192 3.83 6.15 -1.44
N ASN A 193 4.19 4.98 -0.96
CA ASN A 193 3.26 4.09 -0.32
C ASN A 193 3.77 3.60 1.05
N PHE A 194 2.84 3.31 1.93
CA PHE A 194 2.99 2.41 3.05
C PHE A 194 2.49 1.03 2.63
N SER A 195 3.24 -0.02 2.93
CA SER A 195 2.80 -1.39 2.67
C SER A 195 3.27 -2.33 3.76
N SER A 196 2.40 -3.22 4.20
CA SER A 196 2.78 -4.27 5.12
C SER A 196 3.37 -5.46 4.37
N TRP A 197 4.50 -5.98 4.83
CA TRP A 197 4.89 -7.33 4.48
C TRP A 197 4.07 -8.29 5.34
N VAL A 198 3.18 -9.05 4.75
CA VAL A 198 2.29 -9.96 5.45
C VAL A 198 2.91 -11.34 5.55
N ASN A 199 3.11 -11.85 6.77
CA ASN A 199 3.47 -13.25 6.91
C ASN A 199 2.27 -14.14 6.65
N SER A 200 2.48 -15.27 5.95
CA SER A 200 1.44 -16.23 5.64
C SER A 200 0.73 -16.68 6.91
N ASP A 201 -0.54 -16.99 6.77
CA ASP A 201 -1.48 -17.48 7.78
C ASP A 201 -2.22 -16.42 8.61
N ILE A 202 -1.82 -15.15 8.62
CA ILE A 202 -2.57 -14.09 9.34
C ILE A 202 -3.91 -13.79 8.64
N PHE A 203 -3.90 -13.65 7.30
CA PHE A 203 -5.09 -13.43 6.47
C PHE A 203 -5.39 -14.62 5.54
N GLY A 204 -4.92 -15.81 5.93
CA GLY A 204 -4.96 -17.01 5.09
C GLY A 204 -3.82 -17.05 4.07
N THR A 205 -3.75 -18.16 3.36
CA THR A 205 -2.61 -18.45 2.45
C THR A 205 -2.65 -17.66 1.15
N ALA A 206 -3.77 -17.03 0.84
CA ALA A 206 -3.94 -16.29 -0.42
C ALA A 206 -3.49 -14.83 -0.30
N PHE A 207 -3.51 -14.25 0.88
CA PHE A 207 -3.15 -12.86 1.12
C PHE A 207 -1.90 -12.80 1.99
N ALA A 208 -0.73 -12.68 1.37
CA ALA A 208 0.55 -12.85 2.05
C ALA A 208 1.68 -12.05 1.37
N ASP A 209 2.79 -11.97 2.06
CA ASP A 209 4.05 -11.35 1.63
C ASP A 209 3.90 -9.98 0.95
N ILE A 210 4.02 -9.91 -0.36
CA ILE A 210 4.02 -8.67 -1.15
C ILE A 210 2.64 -8.21 -1.60
N THR A 211 1.55 -8.86 -1.19
CA THR A 211 0.20 -8.49 -1.67
C THR A 211 -0.07 -7.00 -1.51
N PRO A 212 0.09 -6.38 -0.31
CA PRO A 212 -0.14 -4.95 -0.18
C PRO A 212 0.82 -4.09 -1.00
N LEU A 213 2.07 -4.50 -1.10
CA LEU A 213 3.07 -3.73 -1.85
C LEU A 213 2.78 -3.74 -3.37
N SER A 214 2.34 -4.86 -3.91
CA SER A 214 1.95 -4.96 -5.32
C SER A 214 0.68 -4.17 -5.62
N HIS A 215 -0.27 -4.15 -4.70
CA HIS A 215 -1.49 -3.36 -4.75
C HIS A 215 -1.15 -1.85 -4.88
N GLU A 216 -0.50 -1.30 -3.88
CA GLU A 216 -0.20 0.13 -3.82
C GLU A 216 0.69 0.63 -4.97
N LEU A 217 1.66 -0.18 -5.39
CA LEU A 217 2.50 0.20 -6.53
C LEU A 217 1.72 0.26 -7.84
N SER A 218 0.82 -0.68 -8.06
CA SER A 218 -0.04 -0.69 -9.24
C SER A 218 -0.92 0.55 -9.30
N GLU A 219 -1.53 0.91 -8.19
CA GLU A 219 -2.40 2.07 -8.09
C GLU A 219 -1.67 3.39 -8.30
N ILE A 220 -0.45 3.53 -7.77
CA ILE A 220 0.40 4.70 -8.00
C ILE A 220 0.59 5.00 -9.49
N PHE A 221 0.67 3.98 -10.34
CA PHE A 221 0.79 4.20 -11.78
C PHE A 221 -0.47 4.73 -12.44
N ASN A 222 -1.61 4.56 -11.82
CA ASN A 222 -2.90 5.03 -12.31
C ASN A 222 -3.35 6.33 -11.62
N ASP A 223 -3.14 6.44 -10.33
CA ASP A 223 -3.62 7.55 -9.49
C ASP A 223 -2.60 7.97 -8.41
N PRO A 224 -1.41 8.47 -8.77
CA PRO A 224 -0.33 8.74 -7.82
C PRO A 224 -0.66 9.79 -6.76
N PHE A 225 -1.71 10.58 -6.96
CA PHE A 225 -2.10 11.68 -6.08
C PHE A 225 -3.48 11.45 -5.43
N VAL A 226 -4.05 10.28 -5.59
CA VAL A 226 -5.37 9.90 -5.10
C VAL A 226 -6.39 10.98 -5.56
N VAL A 227 -7.22 11.52 -4.71
CA VAL A 227 -8.20 12.56 -5.09
C VAL A 227 -7.64 13.99 -5.17
N PHE A 228 -6.33 14.17 -5.08
CA PHE A 228 -5.71 15.49 -4.83
C PHE A 228 -5.07 16.15 -6.05
N ASP A 229 -5.04 15.52 -7.19
CA ASP A 229 -4.42 16.07 -8.40
C ASP A 229 -5.20 17.23 -9.05
N GLY A 230 -6.38 17.54 -8.51
CA GLY A 230 -7.28 18.56 -9.06
C GLY A 230 -7.92 18.18 -10.38
N VAL A 231 -7.50 17.08 -10.98
CA VAL A 231 -8.00 16.53 -12.25
C VAL A 231 -8.85 15.29 -11.99
N THR A 232 -8.44 14.43 -11.09
CA THR A 232 -9.13 13.16 -10.77
C THR A 232 -10.38 13.34 -9.93
N ASN A 233 -10.58 14.46 -9.27
CA ASN A 233 -11.90 14.84 -8.72
C ASN A 233 -13.02 14.87 -9.79
N ALA A 234 -12.66 14.77 -11.06
CA ALA A 234 -13.58 14.60 -12.17
C ALA A 234 -13.93 13.14 -12.45
N THR A 235 -13.31 12.18 -11.79
CA THR A 235 -13.64 10.75 -11.97
C THR A 235 -15.07 10.52 -11.48
N PRO A 236 -15.99 10.12 -12.35
CA PRO A 236 -17.34 9.80 -11.91
C PRO A 236 -17.27 8.57 -11.00
N TRP A 237 -18.18 8.53 -10.01
CA TRP A 237 -18.37 7.33 -9.22
C TRP A 237 -18.68 6.14 -10.14
N TRP A 238 -17.99 5.04 -9.93
CA TRP A 238 -18.19 3.81 -10.68
C TRP A 238 -18.35 2.60 -9.74
N LEU A 239 -19.06 1.59 -10.21
CA LEU A 239 -19.23 0.34 -9.49
C LEU A 239 -18.11 -0.62 -9.89
N ALA A 240 -17.23 -0.90 -8.95
CA ALA A 240 -16.12 -1.83 -9.15
C ALA A 240 -16.60 -3.29 -9.24
N PRO A 241 -15.84 -4.20 -9.81
CA PRO A 241 -16.16 -5.62 -9.90
C PRO A 241 -16.49 -6.30 -8.57
N ASN A 242 -15.89 -5.85 -7.48
CA ASN A 242 -16.18 -6.33 -6.12
C ASN A 242 -17.49 -5.81 -5.53
N GLY A 243 -18.22 -4.94 -6.26
CA GLY A 243 -19.49 -4.36 -5.84
C GLY A 243 -19.39 -3.09 -5.01
N LEU A 244 -18.19 -2.57 -4.80
CA LEU A 244 -17.97 -1.29 -4.11
C LEU A 244 -18.06 -0.12 -5.08
N CYS A 245 -18.56 1.01 -4.60
CA CYS A 245 -18.55 2.26 -5.35
C CYS A 245 -17.25 3.02 -5.09
N GLN A 246 -16.50 3.30 -6.14
CA GLN A 246 -15.25 4.05 -6.08
C GLN A 246 -15.35 5.35 -6.87
N ASN A 247 -14.53 6.33 -6.51
CA ASN A 247 -14.43 7.64 -7.16
C ASN A 247 -13.00 7.99 -7.58
N ASN A 248 -12.12 7.02 -7.56
CA ASN A 248 -10.71 7.07 -7.92
C ASN A 248 -10.37 5.89 -8.84
N LEU A 249 -9.17 5.87 -9.38
CA LEU A 249 -8.70 4.83 -10.31
C LEU A 249 -7.81 3.81 -9.58
N GLU A 250 -8.24 3.37 -8.40
CA GLU A 250 -7.54 2.34 -7.64
C GLU A 250 -7.94 0.95 -8.17
N ASP A 251 -7.09 0.40 -8.99
CA ASP A 251 -7.34 -0.84 -9.73
C ASP A 251 -7.16 -2.10 -8.86
N GLY A 252 -6.40 -2.03 -7.80
CA GLY A 252 -6.27 -3.06 -6.79
C GLY A 252 -7.51 -3.22 -5.94
N ASP A 253 -8.07 -2.12 -5.47
CA ASP A 253 -9.32 -2.06 -4.72
C ASP A 253 -10.50 -2.68 -5.49
N ALA A 254 -10.50 -2.52 -6.80
CA ALA A 254 -11.57 -2.99 -7.66
C ALA A 254 -11.78 -4.51 -7.62
N VAL A 255 -10.77 -5.27 -7.23
CA VAL A 255 -10.80 -6.74 -7.16
C VAL A 255 -10.64 -7.27 -5.74
N GLU A 256 -10.46 -6.41 -4.77
CA GLU A 256 -10.31 -6.82 -3.38
C GLU A 256 -11.52 -7.62 -2.90
N GLY A 257 -11.27 -8.68 -2.14
CA GLY A 257 -12.30 -9.59 -1.65
C GLY A 257 -12.90 -10.54 -2.69
N LEU A 258 -12.53 -10.44 -3.96
CA LEU A 258 -12.96 -11.40 -4.98
C LEU A 258 -12.18 -12.73 -4.87
N PRO A 259 -12.78 -13.85 -5.30
CA PRO A 259 -12.05 -15.10 -5.45
C PRO A 259 -10.84 -14.90 -6.37
N ASN A 260 -9.67 -15.34 -5.93
CA ASN A 260 -8.39 -15.14 -6.62
C ASN A 260 -8.00 -13.66 -6.83
N SER A 261 -8.29 -12.78 -5.87
CA SER A 261 -7.74 -11.43 -5.80
C SER A 261 -6.20 -11.43 -5.68
N THR A 262 -5.61 -12.56 -5.36
CA THR A 262 -4.17 -12.80 -5.39
C THR A 262 -3.88 -14.10 -6.17
N TYR A 263 -2.64 -14.27 -6.60
CA TYR A 263 -2.21 -15.52 -7.23
C TYR A 263 -0.78 -15.88 -6.86
N PRO A 264 -0.49 -17.17 -6.60
CA PRO A 264 0.86 -17.57 -6.24
C PRO A 264 1.79 -17.58 -7.45
N MET A 265 2.96 -16.94 -7.32
CA MET A 265 4.02 -16.91 -8.32
C MET A 265 5.33 -17.47 -7.76
N LEU A 266 5.90 -18.46 -8.44
CA LEU A 266 7.22 -18.97 -8.08
C LEU A 266 8.31 -18.14 -8.77
N VAL A 267 9.04 -17.35 -7.98
CA VAL A 267 10.14 -16.52 -8.46
C VAL A 267 11.39 -16.82 -7.63
N ARG A 268 12.51 -17.18 -8.28
CA ARG A 268 13.78 -17.52 -7.63
C ARG A 268 13.65 -18.52 -6.47
N GLY A 269 12.76 -19.49 -6.60
CA GLY A 269 12.58 -20.57 -5.60
C GLY A 269 11.69 -20.21 -4.40
N ARG A 270 11.10 -19.02 -4.38
CA ARG A 270 10.11 -18.59 -3.39
C ARG A 270 8.78 -18.35 -4.05
N VAL A 271 7.70 -18.74 -3.39
CA VAL A 271 6.34 -18.37 -3.78
C VAL A 271 6.04 -16.98 -3.22
N TYR A 272 5.52 -16.11 -4.07
CA TYR A 272 5.04 -14.77 -3.76
C TYR A 272 3.57 -14.67 -4.12
N HIS A 273 2.84 -13.77 -3.46
CA HIS A 273 1.42 -13.56 -3.65
C HIS A 273 1.15 -12.10 -4.07
N PRO A 274 1.45 -11.73 -5.32
CA PRO A 274 1.04 -10.42 -5.82
C PRO A 274 -0.47 -10.35 -5.92
N GLN A 275 -1.02 -9.16 -5.81
CA GLN A 275 -2.44 -8.96 -6.05
C GLN A 275 -2.75 -9.14 -7.53
N ASN A 276 -3.93 -9.65 -7.82
CA ASN A 276 -4.45 -9.75 -9.17
C ASN A 276 -5.24 -8.48 -9.46
N GLU A 277 -4.67 -7.60 -10.24
CA GLU A 277 -5.34 -6.37 -10.63
C GLU A 277 -6.49 -6.64 -11.60
N ALA A 278 -7.42 -5.68 -11.69
CA ALA A 278 -8.70 -5.87 -12.39
C ALA A 278 -8.55 -6.39 -13.83
N LEU A 279 -7.42 -6.18 -14.45
CA LEU A 279 -7.19 -6.44 -15.87
C LEU A 279 -6.20 -7.57 -16.16
N LEU A 280 -5.39 -8.01 -15.21
CA LEU A 280 -4.48 -9.15 -15.40
C LEU A 280 -5.21 -10.48 -15.65
N ARG A 281 -6.47 -10.59 -15.27
CA ARG A 281 -7.30 -11.78 -15.46
C ARG A 281 -7.93 -11.90 -16.83
N SER A 282 -7.88 -10.86 -17.62
CA SER A 282 -8.69 -10.78 -18.84
C SER A 282 -8.00 -11.34 -20.07
N GLU A 283 -7.36 -12.52 -19.98
CA GLU A 283 -6.96 -13.25 -21.20
C GLU A 283 -8.12 -13.48 -22.18
N GLU A 284 -9.36 -13.47 -21.69
CA GLU A 284 -10.55 -13.75 -22.50
C GLU A 284 -11.41 -12.50 -22.77
N HIS A 285 -11.12 -11.37 -22.12
CA HIS A 285 -11.92 -10.16 -22.27
C HIS A 285 -11.10 -9.05 -22.91
N THR A 286 -11.34 -8.84 -24.19
CA THR A 286 -10.80 -7.70 -24.92
C THR A 286 -11.06 -6.41 -24.16
N SER A 287 -10.06 -5.55 -24.06
CA SER A 287 -10.11 -4.22 -23.44
C SER A 287 -11.33 -3.37 -23.85
N GLU A 288 -11.96 -3.68 -24.99
CA GLU A 288 -13.18 -3.06 -25.44
C GLU A 288 -14.41 -3.31 -24.56
N LEU A 289 -14.53 -4.51 -23.97
CA LEU A 289 -15.65 -4.82 -23.09
C LEU A 289 -15.52 -4.14 -21.72
N GLN A 290 -14.31 -3.89 -21.26
CA GLN A 290 -14.08 -3.21 -19.99
C GLN A 290 -14.27 -1.70 -20.10
N SER A 291 -13.83 -1.06 -21.17
CA SER A 291 -14.13 0.36 -21.41
C SER A 291 -15.63 0.62 -21.51
N HIS A 292 -16.39 -0.31 -22.08
CA HIS A 292 -17.87 -0.23 -22.10
C HIS A 292 -18.50 -0.55 -20.73
N SER A 293 -17.89 -1.41 -19.91
CA SER A 293 -18.34 -1.66 -18.54
C SER A 293 -18.16 -0.44 -17.64
N PHE A 294 -17.04 0.23 -17.71
CA PHE A 294 -16.80 1.46 -16.95
C PHE A 294 -17.89 2.53 -17.21
N ILE A 295 -18.31 2.69 -18.45
CA ILE A 295 -19.36 3.66 -18.82
C ILE A 295 -20.74 3.23 -18.34
N SER A 296 -21.05 1.95 -18.33
CA SER A 296 -22.37 1.45 -17.89
C SER A 296 -22.53 1.38 -16.38
N TYR A 297 -21.46 1.20 -15.60
CA TYR A 297 -21.51 1.12 -14.14
C TYR A 297 -21.54 2.49 -13.46
N ALA A 298 -21.01 3.53 -14.09
CA ALA A 298 -21.03 4.90 -13.55
C ALA A 298 -22.45 5.44 -13.24
N VAL A 299 -23.49 4.82 -13.79
CA VAL A 299 -24.88 5.25 -13.61
C VAL A 299 -25.47 4.79 -12.26
N PHE A 300 -24.91 3.82 -11.59
CA PHE A 300 -25.52 3.18 -10.41
C PHE A 300 -24.97 3.62 -9.05
N CYS A 301 -23.83 4.27 -9.02
CA CYS A 301 -23.29 4.82 -7.78
C CYS A 301 -23.90 6.19 -7.46
N LEU A 302 -25.21 6.22 -7.20
CA LEU A 302 -25.86 7.42 -6.69
C LEU A 302 -25.60 7.55 -5.19
N LYS A 303 -24.92 8.63 -4.80
CA LYS A 303 -24.72 8.99 -3.40
C LYS A 303 -26.08 9.05 -2.72
N LYS A 304 -26.41 8.06 -1.86
CA LYS A 304 -27.50 8.24 -0.91
C LYS A 304 -27.09 9.34 0.07
N LYS A 305 -27.79 10.46 0.02
CA LYS A 305 -27.69 11.51 1.02
C LYS A 305 -28.17 11.02 2.38
#